data_b83f5df85e1c9e85ff00dd38d13634c8
#
_entry.id   b83f5df85e1c9e85ff00dd38d13634c8
#
_cell.length_a   1.000
_cell.length_b   1.000
_cell.length_c   1.000
_cell.angle_alpha   90.00
_cell.angle_beta   90.00
_cell.angle_gamma   90.00
#
_symmetry.space_group_name_H-M   'P 1'
#
loop_
_entity.id
_entity.type
_entity.pdbx_description
1 polymer ?
#
loop_
_entity_poly.entity_id
_entity_poly.type
_entity_poly.pdbx_seq_one_letter_code
_entity_poly.pdbx_strand_id
1 'polypeptide(L)'
;MALAPRQLGLVEYASTFAARQDFTAARKANTPDALGICEHSPIFTQGLAGKSDHLLKPGNIAVVQSNRGGQVTYHGPGQVVAYPLIDLKRAGYYVKEYVYRIEESVIKTLAHFGVTGHRIAGSPGIYVRLDDPHAHAALTGPRPPTDPFRGLGKIAALGIKVSRHCTYHGVALNVAMDLEPYSRINPCGYAGLQTIDLSTIGVSASWQEAAQVLGHKLSSYLAP
;
A
#
# COMPACT_ATOMS: atom_id res chain seq x y z
N MET A 1 -12.91 -20.86 0.72
CA MET A 1 -11.48 -21.27 0.53
C MET A 1 -10.61 -20.18 1.15
N ALA A 2 -9.55 -20.60 1.86
CA ALA A 2 -8.60 -19.64 2.43
C ALA A 2 -7.89 -18.84 1.32
N LEU A 3 -7.71 -17.54 1.53
CA LEU A 3 -7.00 -16.64 0.63
C LEU A 3 -5.49 -16.90 0.75
N ALA A 4 -4.93 -17.74 -0.13
CA ALA A 4 -3.50 -18.08 -0.08
C ALA A 4 -2.65 -17.02 -0.79
N PRO A 5 -1.61 -16.46 -0.12
CA PRO A 5 -0.68 -15.54 -0.76
C PRO A 5 0.15 -16.25 -1.82
N ARG A 6 0.27 -15.64 -3.00
CA ARG A 6 1.15 -16.10 -4.08
C ARG A 6 2.26 -15.07 -4.29
N GLN A 7 3.49 -15.47 -4.05
CA GLN A 7 4.67 -14.65 -4.33
C GLN A 7 4.99 -14.67 -5.83
N LEU A 8 5.15 -13.49 -6.42
CA LEU A 8 5.42 -13.30 -7.85
C LEU A 8 6.86 -12.83 -8.12
N GLY A 9 7.60 -12.45 -7.05
CA GLY A 9 8.95 -11.88 -7.15
C GLY A 9 8.97 -10.47 -7.72
N LEU A 10 10.10 -10.10 -8.34
CA LEU A 10 10.26 -8.82 -9.05
C LEU A 10 9.55 -8.90 -10.41
N VAL A 11 8.59 -8.03 -10.64
CA VAL A 11 7.75 -8.04 -11.84
C VAL A 11 7.51 -6.63 -12.38
N GLU A 12 7.33 -6.54 -13.69
CA GLU A 12 6.97 -5.27 -14.35
C GLU A 12 5.53 -4.86 -14.00
N TYR A 13 5.33 -3.57 -13.70
CA TYR A 13 4.03 -3.05 -13.29
C TYR A 13 2.96 -3.21 -14.38
N ALA A 14 3.30 -2.87 -15.64
CA ALA A 14 2.33 -2.85 -16.74
C ALA A 14 1.73 -4.23 -17.01
N SER A 15 2.55 -5.28 -17.08
CA SER A 15 2.10 -6.65 -17.32
C SER A 15 1.24 -7.20 -16.18
N THR A 16 1.65 -6.94 -14.93
CA THR A 16 0.86 -7.35 -13.76
C THR A 16 -0.43 -6.54 -13.60
N PHE A 17 -0.43 -5.28 -14.02
CA PHE A 17 -1.65 -4.46 -14.02
C PHE A 17 -2.66 -5.00 -15.04
N ALA A 18 -2.23 -5.28 -16.28
CA ALA A 18 -3.07 -5.90 -17.29
C ALA A 18 -3.64 -7.25 -16.81
N ALA A 19 -2.79 -8.13 -16.28
CA ALA A 19 -3.21 -9.44 -15.77
C ALA A 19 -4.28 -9.33 -14.65
N ARG A 20 -4.16 -8.34 -13.74
CA ARG A 20 -5.18 -8.10 -12.70
C ARG A 20 -6.50 -7.58 -13.27
N GLN A 21 -6.43 -6.73 -14.30
CA GLN A 21 -7.64 -6.26 -14.99
C GLN A 21 -8.35 -7.40 -15.70
N ASP A 22 -7.61 -8.22 -16.45
CA ASP A 22 -8.15 -9.37 -17.18
C ASP A 22 -8.74 -10.41 -16.22
N PHE A 23 -8.03 -10.74 -15.13
CA PHE A 23 -8.56 -11.62 -14.09
C PHE A 23 -9.88 -11.09 -13.54
N THR A 24 -9.95 -9.80 -13.21
CA THR A 24 -11.14 -9.17 -12.63
C THR A 24 -12.28 -9.11 -13.66
N ALA A 25 -11.97 -8.85 -14.93
CA ALA A 25 -12.95 -8.84 -16.01
C ALA A 25 -13.54 -10.23 -16.31
N ALA A 26 -12.71 -11.28 -16.22
CA ALA A 26 -13.10 -12.66 -16.48
C ALA A 26 -13.79 -13.36 -15.30
N ARG A 27 -13.87 -12.73 -14.11
CA ARG A 27 -14.45 -13.36 -12.91
C ARG A 27 -15.90 -13.77 -13.11
N LYS A 28 -16.20 -14.96 -12.64
CA LYS A 28 -17.54 -15.54 -12.49
C LYS A 28 -17.90 -15.67 -11.01
N ALA A 29 -19.15 -15.98 -10.70
CA ALA A 29 -19.64 -16.09 -9.32
C ALA A 29 -18.80 -17.07 -8.45
N ASN A 30 -18.27 -18.13 -9.05
CA ASN A 30 -17.46 -19.14 -8.37
C ASN A 30 -15.94 -18.96 -8.53
N THR A 31 -15.48 -17.88 -9.19
CA THR A 31 -14.04 -17.63 -9.32
C THR A 31 -13.43 -17.35 -7.96
N PRO A 32 -12.42 -18.12 -7.50
CA PRO A 32 -11.79 -17.88 -6.22
C PRO A 32 -11.17 -16.49 -6.12
N ASP A 33 -11.08 -15.97 -4.89
CA ASP A 33 -10.28 -14.80 -4.60
C ASP A 33 -8.79 -15.13 -4.70
N ALA A 34 -7.98 -14.12 -4.98
CA ALA A 34 -6.55 -14.28 -5.13
C ALA A 34 -5.79 -13.17 -4.38
N LEU A 35 -4.57 -13.47 -3.93
CA LEU A 35 -3.66 -12.52 -3.32
C LEU A 35 -2.29 -12.67 -3.96
N GLY A 36 -1.89 -11.69 -4.79
CA GLY A 36 -0.55 -11.59 -5.35
C GLY A 36 0.33 -10.72 -4.47
N ILE A 37 1.58 -11.14 -4.25
CA ILE A 37 2.61 -10.37 -3.55
C ILE A 37 3.84 -10.29 -4.43
N CYS A 38 4.33 -9.09 -4.67
CA CYS A 38 5.47 -8.82 -5.54
C CYS A 38 6.26 -7.60 -5.10
N GLU A 39 7.33 -7.34 -5.81
CA GLU A 39 7.96 -6.03 -5.92
C GLU A 39 8.01 -5.61 -7.39
N HIS A 40 8.18 -4.32 -7.65
CA HIS A 40 8.24 -3.78 -9.00
C HIS A 40 9.60 -3.15 -9.30
N SER A 41 9.98 -3.17 -10.57
CA SER A 41 11.02 -2.28 -11.09
C SER A 41 10.63 -0.81 -10.82
N PRO A 42 11.61 0.12 -10.72
CA PRO A 42 11.33 1.53 -10.44
C PRO A 42 10.28 2.14 -11.35
N ILE A 43 9.18 2.64 -10.78
CA ILE A 43 8.07 3.23 -11.53
C ILE A 43 7.24 4.20 -10.68
N PHE A 44 6.81 5.31 -11.27
CA PHE A 44 5.76 6.16 -10.72
C PHE A 44 4.41 5.75 -11.27
N THR A 45 3.40 5.64 -10.41
CA THR A 45 2.02 5.43 -10.83
C THR A 45 1.15 6.61 -10.40
N GLN A 46 0.41 7.19 -11.34
CA GLN A 46 -0.61 8.20 -11.04
C GLN A 46 -1.98 7.53 -10.90
N GLY A 47 -2.66 7.78 -9.79
CA GLY A 47 -4.04 7.33 -9.59
C GLY A 47 -5.05 8.29 -10.24
N LEU A 48 -6.34 7.99 -10.09
CA LEU A 48 -7.45 8.76 -10.67
C LEU A 48 -7.51 10.22 -10.18
N ALA A 49 -7.02 10.50 -8.98
CA ALA A 49 -6.91 11.86 -8.44
C ALA A 49 -5.55 12.51 -8.74
N GLY A 50 -4.71 11.87 -9.56
CA GLY A 50 -3.36 12.32 -9.89
C GLY A 50 -3.38 13.65 -10.62
N LYS A 51 -2.63 14.63 -10.10
CA LYS A 51 -2.41 15.92 -10.74
C LYS A 51 -0.95 16.02 -11.18
N SER A 52 -0.69 16.62 -12.35
CA SER A 52 0.66 16.85 -12.87
C SER A 52 1.55 17.61 -11.89
N ASP A 53 0.99 18.56 -11.15
CA ASP A 53 1.70 19.42 -10.19
C ASP A 53 2.33 18.64 -9.02
N HIS A 54 1.89 17.41 -8.79
CA HIS A 54 2.45 16.52 -7.77
C HIS A 54 3.58 15.61 -8.30
N LEU A 55 3.85 15.66 -9.60
CA LEU A 55 4.97 14.99 -10.25
C LEU A 55 6.06 16.02 -10.52
N LEU A 56 6.97 16.23 -9.55
CA LEU A 56 7.90 17.36 -9.56
C LEU A 56 9.05 17.16 -10.54
N LYS A 57 9.75 16.03 -10.47
CA LYS A 57 10.92 15.75 -11.30
C LYS A 57 11.12 14.24 -11.49
N PRO A 58 10.33 13.55 -12.32
CA PRO A 58 10.39 12.09 -12.43
C PRO A 58 11.74 11.57 -12.96
N GLY A 59 12.49 12.39 -13.70
CA GLY A 59 13.78 12.02 -14.29
C GLY A 59 13.61 10.90 -15.33
N ASN A 60 14.41 9.84 -15.19
CA ASN A 60 14.40 8.68 -16.07
C ASN A 60 13.45 7.55 -15.59
N ILE A 61 12.76 7.74 -14.48
CA ILE A 61 11.79 6.73 -13.99
C ILE A 61 10.50 6.90 -14.78
N ALA A 62 9.99 5.80 -15.32
CA ALA A 62 8.74 5.78 -16.08
C ALA A 62 7.55 6.21 -15.20
N VAL A 63 6.61 6.93 -15.82
CA VAL A 63 5.35 7.37 -15.21
C VAL A 63 4.21 6.71 -15.92
N VAL A 64 3.36 5.97 -15.20
CA VAL A 64 2.21 5.27 -15.76
C VAL A 64 0.91 5.76 -15.13
N GLN A 65 -0.06 6.06 -15.98
CA GLN A 65 -1.41 6.34 -15.53
C GLN A 65 -2.09 5.04 -15.10
N SER A 66 -2.55 5.01 -13.85
CA SER A 66 -3.29 3.90 -13.26
C SER A 66 -4.72 4.32 -12.95
N ASN A 67 -5.62 3.36 -12.83
CA ASN A 67 -7.02 3.62 -12.45
C ASN A 67 -7.30 3.33 -10.96
N ARG A 68 -6.25 3.17 -10.13
CA ARG A 68 -6.40 3.11 -8.66
C ARG A 68 -6.85 4.46 -8.10
N GLY A 69 -7.42 4.45 -6.91
CA GLY A 69 -7.63 5.67 -6.14
C GLY A 69 -6.32 6.37 -5.76
N GLY A 70 -6.42 7.63 -5.36
CA GLY A 70 -5.31 8.43 -4.86
C GLY A 70 -4.49 9.15 -5.93
N GLN A 71 -3.41 9.79 -5.48
CA GLN A 71 -2.47 10.62 -6.22
C GLN A 71 -1.28 9.80 -6.76
N VAL A 72 -0.18 10.48 -7.11
CA VAL A 72 1.07 9.84 -7.52
C VAL A 72 1.71 9.08 -6.34
N THR A 73 2.34 7.94 -6.64
CA THR A 73 3.22 7.21 -5.73
C THR A 73 4.37 6.57 -6.50
N TYR A 74 5.33 6.02 -5.77
CA TYR A 74 6.48 5.32 -6.32
C TYR A 74 6.45 3.84 -5.91
N HIS A 75 6.89 2.98 -6.81
CA HIS A 75 7.19 1.58 -6.56
C HIS A 75 8.61 1.27 -7.00
N GLY A 76 9.32 0.43 -6.25
CA GLY A 76 10.67 0.02 -6.54
C GLY A 76 11.10 -1.21 -5.74
N PRO A 77 12.28 -1.79 -6.04
CA PRO A 77 12.84 -2.90 -5.28
C PRO A 77 12.94 -2.59 -3.78
N GLY A 78 12.72 -3.59 -2.95
CA GLY A 78 12.67 -3.44 -1.48
C GLY A 78 11.31 -2.98 -0.93
N GLN A 79 10.31 -2.79 -1.79
CA GLN A 79 8.92 -2.52 -1.38
C GLN A 79 8.08 -3.79 -1.55
N VAL A 80 7.34 -4.20 -0.53
CA VAL A 80 6.34 -5.28 -0.66
C VAL A 80 5.05 -4.70 -1.19
N VAL A 81 4.63 -5.14 -2.37
CA VAL A 81 3.35 -4.75 -2.96
C VAL A 81 2.40 -5.94 -2.94
N ALA A 82 1.23 -5.76 -2.32
CA ALA A 82 0.21 -6.80 -2.23
C ALA A 82 -1.06 -6.38 -2.98
N TYR A 83 -1.57 -7.30 -3.78
CA TYR A 83 -2.76 -7.13 -4.61
C TYR A 83 -3.84 -8.15 -4.22
N PRO A 84 -4.72 -7.82 -3.27
CA PRO A 84 -5.87 -8.66 -2.96
C PRO A 84 -6.95 -8.47 -4.04
N LEU A 85 -7.32 -9.57 -4.69
CA LEU A 85 -8.35 -9.64 -5.73
C LEU A 85 -9.59 -10.31 -5.12
N ILE A 86 -10.40 -9.52 -4.42
CA ILE A 86 -11.51 -9.99 -3.57
C ILE A 86 -12.86 -9.64 -4.21
N ASP A 87 -13.79 -10.56 -4.17
CA ASP A 87 -15.19 -10.30 -4.41
C ASP A 87 -15.86 -9.83 -3.11
N LEU A 88 -16.01 -8.51 -2.97
CA LEU A 88 -16.56 -7.89 -1.75
C LEU A 88 -18.00 -8.31 -1.46
N LYS A 89 -18.81 -8.59 -2.50
CA LYS A 89 -20.17 -9.05 -2.33
C LYS A 89 -20.19 -10.45 -1.68
N ARG A 90 -19.36 -11.34 -2.17
CA ARG A 90 -19.18 -12.68 -1.59
C ARG A 90 -18.54 -12.64 -0.22
N ALA A 91 -17.58 -11.74 0.00
CA ALA A 91 -16.92 -11.55 1.28
C ALA A 91 -17.84 -10.93 2.37
N GLY A 92 -18.97 -10.32 1.97
CA GLY A 92 -19.97 -9.80 2.90
C GLY A 92 -19.63 -8.46 3.52
N TYR A 93 -18.67 -7.69 2.95
CA TYR A 93 -18.32 -6.37 3.45
C TYR A 93 -18.12 -5.33 2.34
N TYR A 94 -18.18 -4.05 2.72
CA TYR A 94 -18.09 -2.92 1.79
C TYR A 94 -16.67 -2.35 1.70
N VAL A 95 -16.47 -1.41 0.77
CA VAL A 95 -15.16 -0.79 0.48
C VAL A 95 -14.50 -0.17 1.71
N LYS A 96 -15.26 0.49 2.60
CA LYS A 96 -14.70 1.07 3.83
C LYS A 96 -14.12 0.01 4.75
N GLU A 97 -14.83 -1.09 4.93
CA GLU A 97 -14.37 -2.23 5.72
C GLU A 97 -13.16 -2.91 5.07
N TYR A 98 -13.16 -3.05 3.74
CA TYR A 98 -12.02 -3.57 2.99
C TYR A 98 -10.75 -2.72 3.21
N VAL A 99 -10.86 -1.40 3.11
CA VAL A 99 -9.75 -0.47 3.40
C VAL A 99 -9.26 -0.65 4.83
N TYR A 100 -10.18 -0.65 5.80
CA TYR A 100 -9.85 -0.85 7.21
C TYR A 100 -9.10 -2.16 7.46
N ARG A 101 -9.56 -3.27 6.86
CA ARG A 101 -8.93 -4.61 7.00
C ARG A 101 -7.53 -4.66 6.39
N ILE A 102 -7.30 -4.00 5.23
CA ILE A 102 -5.95 -3.87 4.66
C ILE A 102 -5.04 -3.07 5.59
N GLU A 103 -5.51 -1.91 6.06
CA GLU A 103 -4.74 -1.08 6.98
C GLU A 103 -4.42 -1.83 8.28
N GLU A 104 -5.38 -2.58 8.82
CA GLU A 104 -5.15 -3.40 10.00
C GLU A 104 -4.11 -4.49 9.74
N SER A 105 -4.14 -5.12 8.57
CA SER A 105 -3.12 -6.11 8.17
C SER A 105 -1.71 -5.51 8.16
N VAL A 106 -1.55 -4.27 7.67
CA VAL A 106 -0.27 -3.55 7.71
C VAL A 106 0.13 -3.22 9.14
N ILE A 107 -0.79 -2.69 9.96
CA ILE A 107 -0.53 -2.39 11.38
C ILE A 107 -0.06 -3.64 12.13
N LYS A 108 -0.71 -4.79 11.91
CA LYS A 108 -0.31 -6.05 12.53
C LYS A 108 1.00 -6.61 11.96
N THR A 109 1.32 -6.29 10.73
CA THR A 109 2.64 -6.59 10.13
C THR A 109 3.72 -5.76 10.79
N LEU A 110 3.51 -4.45 10.93
CA LEU A 110 4.44 -3.56 11.63
C LEU A 110 4.64 -3.97 13.10
N ALA A 111 3.56 -4.34 13.79
CA ALA A 111 3.62 -4.83 15.18
C ALA A 111 4.45 -6.12 15.32
N HIS A 112 4.49 -6.98 14.29
CA HIS A 112 5.40 -8.14 14.27
C HIS A 112 6.88 -7.72 14.33
N PHE A 113 7.21 -6.58 13.74
CA PHE A 113 8.54 -5.98 13.77
C PHE A 113 8.75 -4.98 14.94
N GLY A 114 7.83 -4.94 15.90
CA GLY A 114 7.91 -4.04 17.06
C GLY A 114 7.60 -2.58 16.73
N VAL A 115 7.02 -2.27 15.57
CA VAL A 115 6.70 -0.92 15.12
C VAL A 115 5.22 -0.63 15.31
N THR A 116 4.88 0.56 15.78
CA THR A 116 3.49 1.00 15.94
C THR A 116 3.03 1.79 14.73
N GLY A 117 2.12 1.21 13.96
CA GLY A 117 1.48 1.85 12.81
C GLY A 117 0.22 2.60 13.20
N HIS A 118 0.00 3.76 12.58
CA HIS A 118 -1.15 4.64 12.83
C HIS A 118 -1.92 4.94 11.56
N ARG A 119 -3.24 5.12 11.70
CA ARG A 119 -4.13 5.67 10.67
C ARG A 119 -4.27 7.18 10.83
N ILE A 120 -4.42 7.89 9.72
CA ILE A 120 -4.79 9.29 9.69
C ILE A 120 -6.13 9.42 8.96
N ALA A 121 -7.10 10.01 9.61
CA ALA A 121 -8.45 10.20 9.04
C ALA A 121 -8.38 10.93 7.70
N GLY A 122 -9.06 10.40 6.68
CA GLY A 122 -9.10 10.98 5.34
C GLY A 122 -7.85 10.74 4.49
N SER A 123 -6.83 10.05 5.02
CA SER A 123 -5.55 9.81 4.32
C SER A 123 -5.18 8.33 4.37
N PRO A 124 -5.76 7.50 3.49
CA PRO A 124 -5.50 6.07 3.48
C PRO A 124 -4.00 5.73 3.39
N GLY A 125 -3.58 4.75 4.17
CA GLY A 125 -2.19 4.36 4.35
C GLY A 125 -1.81 4.27 5.81
N ILE A 126 -0.57 3.85 6.09
CA ILE A 126 -0.08 3.69 7.46
C ILE A 126 1.12 4.59 7.70
N TYR A 127 1.09 5.21 8.87
CA TYR A 127 2.06 6.21 9.32
C TYR A 127 2.71 5.77 10.62
N VAL A 128 3.95 6.18 10.83
CA VAL A 128 4.74 5.85 12.02
C VAL A 128 5.28 7.14 12.62
N ARG A 129 5.34 7.23 13.94
CA ARG A 129 5.96 8.36 14.64
C ARG A 129 7.46 8.38 14.36
N LEU A 130 7.98 9.54 13.98
CA LEU A 130 9.40 9.71 13.66
C LEU A 130 10.26 9.85 14.93
N ASP A 131 9.68 10.38 16.00
CA ASP A 131 10.35 10.58 17.29
C ASP A 131 10.46 9.27 18.10
N ASP A 132 9.48 8.36 17.96
CA ASP A 132 9.48 7.06 18.60
C ASP A 132 8.62 6.05 17.82
N PRO A 133 9.22 5.33 16.84
CA PRO A 133 8.51 4.34 16.01
C PRO A 133 7.97 3.14 16.81
N HIS A 134 8.49 2.89 17.99
CA HIS A 134 8.20 1.73 18.82
C HIS A 134 7.22 2.05 19.96
N ALA A 135 6.90 3.33 20.19
CA ALA A 135 5.97 3.73 21.23
C ALA A 135 4.55 3.21 20.98
N HIS A 136 3.98 2.56 21.99
CA HIS A 136 2.61 2.03 21.91
C HIS A 136 1.52 3.09 22.10
N ALA A 137 1.89 4.35 22.34
CA ALA A 137 0.93 5.44 22.54
C ALA A 137 0.12 5.72 21.26
N ALA A 138 -1.18 5.77 21.40
CA ALA A 138 -2.06 6.22 20.32
C ALA A 138 -1.77 7.68 19.94
N LEU A 139 -2.02 8.03 18.67
CA LEU A 139 -2.03 9.42 18.25
C LEU A 139 -3.25 10.11 18.91
N THR A 140 -2.99 11.00 19.85
CA THR A 140 -4.04 11.72 20.58
C THR A 140 -4.10 13.19 20.16
N GLY A 141 -5.29 13.79 20.25
CA GLY A 141 -5.54 15.20 19.99
C GLY A 141 -5.74 15.54 18.50
N PRO A 142 -6.24 16.76 18.24
CA PRO A 142 -6.47 17.22 16.88
C PRO A 142 -5.14 17.50 16.18
N ARG A 143 -5.05 17.09 14.92
CA ARG A 143 -3.89 17.39 14.07
C ARG A 143 -4.12 18.72 13.33
N PRO A 144 -3.04 19.53 13.14
CA PRO A 144 -3.19 20.78 12.41
C PRO A 144 -3.73 20.52 10.98
N PRO A 145 -4.79 21.22 10.54
CA PRO A 145 -5.31 21.04 9.18
C PRO A 145 -4.28 21.37 8.10
N THR A 146 -3.34 22.26 8.40
CA THR A 146 -2.27 22.67 7.49
C THR A 146 -1.13 21.66 7.40
N ASP A 147 -0.98 20.79 8.41
CA ASP A 147 0.04 19.72 8.42
C ASP A 147 -0.47 18.52 9.24
N PRO A 148 -1.36 17.72 8.66
CA PRO A 148 -1.93 16.57 9.36
C PRO A 148 -0.92 15.45 9.63
N PHE A 149 0.25 15.50 8.98
CA PHE A 149 1.31 14.47 9.08
C PHE A 149 2.49 14.92 9.96
N ARG A 150 2.40 16.06 10.64
CA ARG A 150 3.50 16.55 11.48
C ARG A 150 4.03 15.49 12.43
N GLY A 151 5.35 15.22 12.37
CA GLY A 151 6.02 14.20 13.19
C GLY A 151 5.74 12.76 12.78
N LEU A 152 5.16 12.55 11.60
CA LEU A 152 4.87 11.21 11.07
C LEU A 152 5.60 10.96 9.75
N GLY A 153 6.04 9.72 9.55
CA GLY A 153 6.50 9.19 8.27
C GLY A 153 5.50 8.20 7.70
N LYS A 154 5.23 8.29 6.40
CA LYS A 154 4.38 7.31 5.71
C LYS A 154 5.21 6.08 5.35
N ILE A 155 4.83 4.92 5.91
CA ILE A 155 5.52 3.64 5.67
C ILE A 155 4.77 2.73 4.69
N ALA A 156 3.45 2.91 4.57
CA ALA A 156 2.65 2.14 3.62
C ALA A 156 1.64 3.03 2.91
N ALA A 157 1.52 2.82 1.60
CA ALA A 157 0.56 3.48 0.74
C ALA A 157 -0.55 2.51 0.33
N LEU A 158 -1.78 3.01 0.28
CA LEU A 158 -2.96 2.26 -0.13
C LEU A 158 -3.62 2.94 -1.32
N GLY A 159 -3.92 2.17 -2.35
CA GLY A 159 -4.72 2.63 -3.48
C GLY A 159 -5.55 1.46 -4.01
N ILE A 160 -6.86 1.61 -4.04
CA ILE A 160 -7.77 0.55 -4.45
C ILE A 160 -8.61 0.95 -5.66
N LYS A 161 -9.12 -0.04 -6.35
CA LYS A 161 -10.17 0.06 -7.35
C LYS A 161 -11.14 -1.08 -7.15
N VAL A 162 -12.41 -0.77 -7.26
CA VAL A 162 -13.49 -1.76 -7.27
C VAL A 162 -14.22 -1.70 -8.60
N SER A 163 -14.39 -2.84 -9.24
CA SER A 163 -15.16 -3.01 -10.46
C SER A 163 -16.08 -4.22 -10.30
N ARG A 164 -17.38 -4.05 -10.51
CA ARG A 164 -18.38 -5.12 -10.33
C ARG A 164 -18.24 -5.88 -9.01
N HIS A 165 -18.09 -5.13 -7.91
CA HIS A 165 -17.83 -5.61 -6.55
C HIS A 165 -16.47 -6.27 -6.32
N CYS A 166 -15.60 -6.38 -7.33
CA CYS A 166 -14.28 -7.01 -7.23
C CYS A 166 -13.17 -5.97 -7.16
N THR A 167 -12.19 -6.21 -6.27
CA THR A 167 -11.00 -5.37 -6.06
C THR A 167 -9.84 -5.83 -6.95
N TYR A 168 -8.91 -4.93 -7.34
CA TYR A 168 -7.73 -5.31 -8.12
C TYR A 168 -6.50 -4.39 -8.00
N HIS A 169 -6.48 -3.54 -7.01
CA HIS A 169 -5.30 -2.85 -6.48
C HIS A 169 -5.15 -3.16 -5.00
N GLY A 170 -4.20 -2.56 -4.32
CA GLY A 170 -3.94 -2.97 -2.95
C GLY A 170 -3.06 -2.00 -2.17
N VAL A 171 -2.01 -2.53 -1.56
CA VAL A 171 -1.15 -1.85 -0.61
C VAL A 171 0.32 -2.07 -0.93
N ALA A 172 1.13 -1.07 -0.67
CA ALA A 172 2.58 -1.10 -0.76
C ALA A 172 3.18 -0.77 0.61
N LEU A 173 4.01 -1.68 1.16
CA LEU A 173 4.75 -1.52 2.40
C LEU A 173 6.23 -1.33 2.08
N ASN A 174 6.82 -0.23 2.53
CA ASN A 174 8.24 0.05 2.37
C ASN A 174 9.06 -0.74 3.40
N VAL A 175 10.02 -1.55 2.95
CA VAL A 175 10.83 -2.42 3.81
C VAL A 175 12.28 -1.96 3.87
N ALA A 176 13.00 -2.02 2.77
CA ALA A 176 14.38 -1.55 2.65
C ALA A 176 14.62 -1.16 1.18
N MET A 177 14.29 0.07 0.82
CA MET A 177 14.24 0.53 -0.55
C MET A 177 14.95 1.87 -0.76
N ASP A 178 15.24 2.22 -2.00
CA ASP A 178 15.64 3.57 -2.33
C ASP A 178 14.43 4.52 -2.18
N LEU A 179 14.49 5.41 -1.19
CA LEU A 179 13.45 6.39 -0.92
C LEU A 179 13.67 7.72 -1.66
N GLU A 180 14.82 7.91 -2.34
CA GLU A 180 15.11 9.15 -3.07
C GLU A 180 14.02 9.51 -4.08
N PRO A 181 13.46 8.56 -4.87
CA PRO A 181 12.40 8.88 -5.82
C PRO A 181 11.14 9.51 -5.22
N TYR A 182 10.85 9.28 -3.93
CA TYR A 182 9.75 9.96 -3.26
C TYR A 182 9.98 11.48 -3.13
N SER A 183 11.24 11.96 -3.14
CA SER A 183 11.56 13.39 -3.15
C SER A 183 11.19 14.08 -4.47
N ARG A 184 10.96 13.31 -5.52
CA ARG A 184 10.61 13.77 -6.88
C ARG A 184 9.11 13.93 -7.08
N ILE A 185 8.30 13.64 -6.07
CA ILE A 185 6.83 13.71 -6.10
C ILE A 185 6.31 14.34 -4.81
N ASN A 186 5.04 14.78 -4.82
CA ASN A 186 4.29 15.06 -3.60
C ASN A 186 3.40 13.86 -3.27
N PRO A 187 3.85 12.93 -2.40
CA PRO A 187 3.09 11.71 -2.11
C PRO A 187 1.71 12.06 -1.55
N CYS A 188 0.65 11.43 -2.06
CA CYS A 188 -0.73 11.73 -1.68
C CYS A 188 -1.17 13.18 -1.91
N GLY A 189 -0.42 13.97 -2.70
CA GLY A 189 -0.69 15.37 -2.96
C GLY A 189 -0.24 16.33 -1.86
N TYR A 190 0.52 15.85 -0.88
CA TYR A 190 1.03 16.67 0.22
C TYR A 190 2.52 16.95 0.05
N ALA A 191 2.86 18.23 -0.14
CA ALA A 191 4.25 18.67 -0.12
C ALA A 191 4.85 18.41 1.26
N GLY A 192 6.06 17.83 1.29
CA GLY A 192 6.78 17.58 2.54
C GLY A 192 6.31 16.37 3.36
N LEU A 193 5.36 15.58 2.87
CA LEU A 193 5.03 14.30 3.51
C LEU A 193 6.25 13.37 3.47
N GLN A 194 6.85 13.13 4.62
CA GLN A 194 8.00 12.24 4.75
C GLN A 194 7.59 10.79 4.48
N THR A 195 8.31 10.14 3.57
CA THR A 195 8.18 8.70 3.33
C THR A 195 9.35 7.98 3.99
N ILE A 196 9.07 6.88 4.67
CA ILE A 196 10.03 6.05 5.40
C ILE A 196 9.86 4.58 5.01
N ASP A 197 10.82 3.77 5.40
CA ASP A 197 10.75 2.31 5.36
C ASP A 197 11.20 1.69 6.70
N LEU A 198 11.10 0.38 6.85
CA LEU A 198 11.51 -0.30 8.08
C LEU A 198 13.00 -0.07 8.38
N SER A 199 13.85 -0.03 7.35
CA SER A 199 15.29 0.14 7.53
C SER A 199 15.67 1.52 8.08
N THR A 200 14.98 2.58 7.65
CA THR A 200 15.25 3.97 8.09
C THR A 200 14.84 4.21 9.54
N ILE A 201 13.97 3.38 10.10
CA ILE A 201 13.57 3.43 11.52
C ILE A 201 14.29 2.35 12.37
N GLY A 202 15.38 1.78 11.85
CA GLY A 202 16.25 0.86 12.58
C GLY A 202 15.77 -0.59 12.66
N VAL A 203 14.78 -0.97 11.86
CA VAL A 203 14.27 -2.36 11.79
C VAL A 203 14.94 -3.10 10.65
N SER A 204 15.69 -4.16 10.99
CA SER A 204 16.29 -5.06 10.00
C SER A 204 15.29 -6.16 9.65
N ALA A 205 14.65 -6.05 8.50
CA ALA A 205 13.73 -7.03 7.95
C ALA A 205 14.07 -7.30 6.49
N SER A 206 14.02 -8.56 6.06
CA SER A 206 14.13 -8.90 4.65
C SER A 206 12.79 -8.67 3.95
N TRP A 207 12.86 -8.44 2.61
CA TRP A 207 11.66 -8.36 1.78
C TRP A 207 10.81 -9.64 1.92
N GLN A 208 11.46 -10.80 1.90
CA GLN A 208 10.79 -12.11 1.98
C GLN A 208 10.03 -12.28 3.29
N GLU A 209 10.64 -11.90 4.40
CA GLU A 209 10.00 -11.96 5.73
C GLU A 209 8.81 -11.01 5.80
N ALA A 210 8.97 -9.76 5.39
CA ALA A 210 7.90 -8.78 5.37
C ALA A 210 6.75 -9.20 4.44
N ALA A 211 7.07 -9.77 3.27
CA ALA A 211 6.09 -10.29 2.31
C ALA A 211 5.30 -11.48 2.89
N GLN A 212 5.99 -12.38 3.59
CA GLN A 212 5.34 -13.52 4.25
C GLN A 212 4.40 -13.08 5.36
N VAL A 213 4.87 -12.19 6.24
CA VAL A 213 4.06 -11.68 7.36
C VAL A 213 2.85 -10.90 6.84
N LEU A 214 3.06 -9.96 5.92
CA LEU A 214 1.97 -9.18 5.33
C LEU A 214 0.95 -10.08 4.61
N GLY A 215 1.44 -11.05 3.84
CA GLY A 215 0.58 -12.02 3.16
C GLY A 215 -0.30 -12.81 4.13
N HIS A 216 0.27 -13.29 5.23
CA HIS A 216 -0.47 -13.99 6.30
C HIS A 216 -1.53 -13.08 6.95
N LYS A 217 -1.19 -11.83 7.28
CA LYS A 217 -2.14 -10.89 7.88
C LYS A 217 -3.28 -10.57 6.90
N LEU A 218 -2.96 -10.28 5.63
CA LEU A 218 -3.99 -10.04 4.61
C LEU A 218 -4.91 -11.25 4.43
N SER A 219 -4.35 -12.47 4.40
CA SER A 219 -5.16 -13.70 4.31
C SER A 219 -6.14 -13.85 5.47
N SER A 220 -5.70 -13.53 6.69
CA SER A 220 -6.53 -13.63 7.90
C SER A 220 -7.59 -12.54 7.97
N TYR A 221 -7.21 -11.29 7.70
CA TYR A 221 -8.11 -10.14 7.86
C TYR A 221 -9.08 -9.95 6.69
N LEU A 222 -8.75 -10.44 5.50
CA LEU A 222 -9.62 -10.36 4.32
C LEU A 222 -10.51 -11.60 4.13
N ALA A 223 -10.37 -12.60 4.99
CA ALA A 223 -11.33 -13.71 5.02
C ALA A 223 -12.75 -13.20 5.33
N PRO A 224 -13.79 -13.85 4.78
CA PRO A 224 -15.19 -13.54 5.06
C PRO A 224 -15.53 -13.57 6.55
#